data_86e8d4010e287741b0e57d90743fc706
#
_entry.id   86e8d4010e287741b0e57d90743fc706
#
_cell.length_a   1.000
_cell.length_b   1.000
_cell.length_c   1.000
_cell.angle_alpha   90.00
_cell.angle_beta   90.00
_cell.angle_gamma   90.00
#
_symmetry.space_group_name_H-M   'P 1'
#
loop_
_entity.id
_entity.type
_entity.pdbx_description
1 polymer ?
#
loop_
_entity_poly.entity_id
_entity_poly.type
_entity_poly.pdbx_seq_one_letter_code
_entity_poly.pdbx_strand_id
1 'polypeptide(L)'
;AFFYNRGTCEYLHDAGRSGVPAKGLEMNQEVIIVRGNHTLKGDVRVSGAKNSALKLMAASILGQGETILHNVPLISDIELMSEVLARLGATVVREGHTLRINTADVDSCETPYELVSKMRASISVLGPLIGRFGEARVAMPGGCQIGARKIDMHLVGLEALGVAFDVDHGVLAATTPNGLRGTHVYLEFPSVGATENMLMAAVTAEGHTAIENAACEPEIEDLANMLNAMGARVS
;
A
#
# COMPACT_ATOMS: atom_id res chain seq x y z
N ALA A 1 17.38 6.13 9.67
CA ALA A 1 16.91 5.37 10.83
C ALA A 1 18.12 4.78 11.54
N PHE A 2 18.37 5.20 12.77
CA PHE A 2 19.44 4.64 13.60
C PHE A 2 18.91 3.37 14.27
N PHE A 3 19.36 2.21 13.83
CA PHE A 3 19.21 0.99 14.61
C PHE A 3 20.44 0.78 15.46
N TYR A 4 20.31 1.05 16.75
CA TYR A 4 21.30 0.61 17.74
C TYR A 4 20.85 -0.77 18.23
N ASN A 5 21.46 -1.84 17.73
CA ASN A 5 21.16 -3.18 18.22
C ASN A 5 22.44 -3.98 18.44
N ARG A 6 22.66 -4.41 19.67
CA ARG A 6 23.69 -5.39 20.04
C ARG A 6 23.04 -6.77 20.04
N GLY A 7 23.06 -7.47 18.92
CA GLY A 7 22.54 -8.84 18.89
C GLY A 7 22.63 -9.53 17.53
N THR A 8 22.71 -10.84 17.53
CA THR A 8 22.54 -11.69 16.35
C THR A 8 21.10 -12.20 16.32
N CYS A 9 20.45 -12.13 15.15
CA CYS A 9 19.15 -12.74 14.91
C CYS A 9 19.38 -14.05 14.12
N GLU A 10 19.03 -15.18 14.71
CA GLU A 10 19.01 -16.46 14.02
C GLU A 10 17.57 -16.88 13.76
N TYR A 11 17.27 -17.17 12.52
CA TYR A 11 16.00 -17.75 12.10
C TYR A 11 16.14 -19.28 12.17
N LEU A 12 15.45 -19.91 13.09
CA LEU A 12 15.44 -21.37 13.20
C LEU A 12 14.15 -21.91 12.56
N HIS A 13 14.30 -22.42 11.34
CA HIS A 13 13.37 -23.36 10.76
C HIS A 13 13.81 -24.76 11.24
N ASP A 14 12.96 -25.40 12.04
CA ASP A 14 13.07 -26.75 12.54
C ASP A 14 13.45 -26.91 14.03
N ALA A 15 12.51 -27.50 14.72
CA ALA A 15 12.59 -27.90 16.10
C ALA A 15 13.40 -29.16 16.26
N GLY A 16 14.68 -29.03 16.45
CA GLY A 16 15.44 -30.21 16.80
C GLY A 16 16.92 -30.02 17.05
N ARG A 17 17.33 -29.30 18.07
CA ARG A 17 18.59 -29.46 18.85
C ARG A 17 19.05 -28.14 19.47
N SER A 18 18.55 -27.79 20.60
CA SER A 18 19.34 -27.09 21.64
C SER A 18 18.52 -27.09 22.94
N GLY A 19 19.14 -27.54 24.00
CA GLY A 19 18.51 -27.85 25.29
C GLY A 19 18.02 -26.66 26.11
N VAL A 20 17.05 -25.94 25.61
CA VAL A 20 16.21 -25.06 26.40
C VAL A 20 14.83 -25.71 26.46
N PRO A 21 14.34 -26.14 27.64
CA PRO A 21 13.01 -26.72 27.74
C PRO A 21 11.98 -25.63 27.53
N ALA A 22 11.38 -25.56 26.34
CA ALA A 22 10.19 -24.79 26.06
C ALA A 22 9.02 -25.43 26.79
N LYS A 23 8.79 -25.10 28.04
CA LYS A 23 7.55 -25.45 28.72
C LYS A 23 6.41 -24.63 28.13
N GLY A 24 5.56 -25.26 27.32
CA GLY A 24 4.25 -24.74 26.94
C GLY A 24 4.10 -24.11 25.57
N LEU A 25 5.01 -24.36 24.61
CA LEU A 25 4.81 -23.97 23.21
C LEU A 25 4.19 -25.13 22.43
N GLU A 26 3.03 -24.93 21.85
CA GLU A 26 2.44 -25.87 20.88
C GLU A 26 3.37 -26.03 19.67
N MET A 27 3.47 -27.27 19.15
CA MET A 27 4.50 -27.72 18.17
C MET A 27 4.44 -27.09 16.77
N ASN A 28 3.87 -25.89 16.60
CA ASN A 28 3.78 -25.19 15.30
C ASN A 28 3.95 -23.66 15.37
N GLN A 29 4.60 -23.14 16.42
CA GLN A 29 4.88 -21.71 16.49
C GLN A 29 6.31 -21.42 15.98
N GLU A 30 6.42 -20.59 14.95
CA GLU A 30 7.68 -19.99 14.53
C GLU A 30 8.14 -19.02 15.62
N VAL A 31 9.38 -19.14 16.07
CA VAL A 31 9.98 -18.31 17.11
C VAL A 31 11.25 -17.63 16.61
N ILE A 32 11.43 -16.37 16.94
CA ILE A 32 12.68 -15.63 16.71
C ILE A 32 13.47 -15.62 18.01
N ILE A 33 14.68 -16.20 18.00
CA ILE A 33 15.59 -16.18 19.13
C ILE A 33 16.66 -15.14 18.89
N VAL A 34 16.72 -14.13 19.76
CA VAL A 34 17.75 -13.08 19.68
C VAL A 34 18.77 -13.29 20.81
N ARG A 35 20.03 -13.46 20.42
CA ARG A 35 21.17 -13.56 21.35
C ARG A 35 22.00 -12.28 21.28
N GLY A 36 22.10 -11.56 22.38
CA GLY A 36 22.85 -10.31 22.51
C GLY A 36 24.37 -10.50 22.71
N ASN A 37 25.08 -9.41 22.99
CA ASN A 37 26.52 -9.32 23.30
C ASN A 37 27.46 -9.57 22.13
N HIS A 38 27.04 -9.29 20.90
CA HIS A 38 27.90 -9.31 19.71
C HIS A 38 28.07 -7.89 19.16
N THR A 39 29.29 -7.55 18.71
CA THR A 39 29.53 -6.32 17.95
C THR A 39 29.24 -6.59 16.48
N LEU A 40 28.27 -5.88 15.90
CA LEU A 40 27.97 -5.96 14.49
C LEU A 40 28.99 -5.12 13.71
N LYS A 41 29.62 -5.72 12.67
CA LYS A 41 30.53 -5.04 11.75
C LYS A 41 30.31 -5.60 10.35
N GLY A 42 30.08 -4.73 9.38
CA GLY A 42 29.88 -5.10 7.98
C GLY A 42 29.01 -4.08 7.26
N ASP A 43 28.88 -4.25 5.95
CA ASP A 43 28.06 -3.44 5.07
C ASP A 43 26.77 -4.18 4.72
N VAL A 44 25.64 -3.49 4.77
CA VAL A 44 24.32 -4.02 4.38
C VAL A 44 23.75 -3.16 3.28
N ARG A 45 23.47 -3.77 2.13
CA ARG A 45 22.73 -3.10 1.07
C ARG A 45 21.25 -3.06 1.42
N VAL A 46 20.70 -1.86 1.55
CA VAL A 46 19.27 -1.66 1.82
C VAL A 46 18.47 -1.94 0.55
N SER A 47 17.44 -2.77 0.66
CA SER A 47 16.45 -2.98 -0.42
C SER A 47 15.50 -1.82 -0.55
N GLY A 48 14.74 -1.77 -1.66
CA GLY A 48 13.68 -0.79 -1.84
C GLY A 48 12.62 -0.85 -0.73
N ALA A 49 11.96 0.28 -0.49
CA ALA A 49 10.95 0.43 0.56
C ALA A 49 9.64 -0.29 0.19
N LYS A 50 9.13 -1.12 1.10
CA LYS A 50 7.85 -1.81 0.93
C LYS A 50 6.70 -0.84 0.67
N ASN A 51 6.57 0.16 1.54
CA ASN A 51 5.44 1.08 1.49
C ASN A 51 5.43 1.91 0.21
N SER A 52 6.58 2.43 -0.21
CA SER A 52 6.71 3.13 -1.48
C SER A 52 6.30 2.21 -2.64
N ALA A 53 6.90 1.02 -2.77
CA ALA A 53 6.61 0.09 -3.85
C ALA A 53 5.13 -0.25 -3.99
N LEU A 54 4.42 -0.53 -2.89
CA LEU A 54 2.99 -0.85 -2.90
C LEU A 54 2.14 0.32 -3.43
N LYS A 55 2.52 1.57 -3.13
CA LYS A 55 1.77 2.74 -3.59
C LYS A 55 2.05 3.08 -5.05
N LEU A 56 3.30 2.94 -5.48
CA LEU A 56 3.66 3.08 -6.90
C LEU A 56 2.97 2.01 -7.76
N MET A 57 2.84 0.77 -7.25
CA MET A 57 2.05 -0.28 -7.89
C MET A 57 0.58 0.11 -8.00
N ALA A 58 -0.03 0.64 -6.93
CA ALA A 58 -1.40 1.10 -6.97
C ALA A 58 -1.60 2.29 -7.92
N ALA A 59 -0.68 3.26 -7.89
CA ALA A 59 -0.72 4.44 -8.76
C ALA A 59 -0.63 4.10 -10.26
N SER A 60 0.00 2.95 -10.62
CA SER A 60 0.05 2.50 -12.01
C SER A 60 -1.33 2.32 -12.63
N ILE A 61 -2.38 2.05 -11.83
CA ILE A 61 -3.77 1.94 -12.29
C ILE A 61 -4.25 3.21 -13.00
N LEU A 62 -3.75 4.39 -12.59
CA LEU A 62 -4.15 5.67 -13.20
C LEU A 62 -3.73 5.80 -14.68
N GLY A 63 -2.68 5.08 -15.08
CA GLY A 63 -2.20 5.06 -16.46
C GLY A 63 -2.92 4.05 -17.35
N GLN A 64 -2.66 4.14 -18.67
CA GLN A 64 -3.12 3.17 -19.67
C GLN A 64 -1.91 2.66 -20.46
N GLY A 65 -1.01 1.96 -19.76
CA GLY A 65 0.23 1.48 -20.41
C GLY A 65 1.16 0.79 -19.43
N GLU A 66 2.44 0.69 -19.83
CA GLU A 66 3.46 0.03 -19.03
C GLU A 66 4.09 0.99 -18.02
N THR A 67 4.14 0.57 -16.78
CA THR A 67 4.92 1.18 -15.69
C THR A 67 6.05 0.24 -15.30
N ILE A 68 7.28 0.74 -15.19
CA ILE A 68 8.44 -0.04 -14.76
C ILE A 68 8.93 0.49 -13.43
N LEU A 69 8.89 -0.37 -12.41
CA LEU A 69 9.39 -0.05 -11.07
C LEU A 69 10.69 -0.82 -10.81
N HIS A 70 11.75 -0.10 -10.46
CA HIS A 70 13.04 -0.66 -10.11
C HIS A 70 13.24 -0.75 -8.60
N ASN A 71 14.17 -1.60 -8.17
CA ASN A 71 14.54 -1.80 -6.76
C ASN A 71 13.36 -2.23 -5.87
N VAL A 72 12.42 -3.00 -6.41
CA VAL A 72 11.27 -3.50 -5.66
C VAL A 72 11.70 -4.66 -4.76
N PRO A 73 11.35 -4.65 -3.44
CA PRO A 73 11.77 -5.70 -2.52
C PRO A 73 11.08 -7.04 -2.82
N LEU A 74 11.78 -8.15 -2.48
CA LEU A 74 11.25 -9.52 -2.63
C LEU A 74 10.52 -9.92 -1.34
N ILE A 75 9.27 -9.53 -1.22
CA ILE A 75 8.42 -9.77 -0.05
C ILE A 75 7.00 -10.15 -0.45
N SER A 76 6.31 -10.89 0.41
CA SER A 76 4.95 -11.39 0.16
C SER A 76 3.90 -10.31 -0.12
N ASP A 77 4.03 -9.13 0.47
CA ASP A 77 3.09 -8.02 0.25
C ASP A 77 3.11 -7.54 -1.23
N ILE A 78 4.28 -7.57 -1.87
CA ILE A 78 4.41 -7.21 -3.29
C ILE A 78 3.77 -8.27 -4.18
N GLU A 79 3.95 -9.55 -3.86
CA GLU A 79 3.29 -10.64 -4.60
C GLU A 79 1.76 -10.52 -4.50
N LEU A 80 1.27 -10.24 -3.28
CA LEU A 80 -0.16 -10.09 -3.04
C LEU A 80 -0.74 -8.86 -3.77
N MET A 81 -0.02 -7.73 -3.80
CA MET A 81 -0.44 -6.57 -4.58
C MET A 81 -0.40 -6.87 -6.09
N SER A 82 0.57 -7.63 -6.56
CA SER A 82 0.64 -8.08 -7.95
C SER A 82 -0.58 -8.93 -8.33
N GLU A 83 -1.04 -9.78 -7.41
CA GLU A 83 -2.26 -10.57 -7.59
C GLU A 83 -3.52 -9.68 -7.61
N VAL A 84 -3.60 -8.68 -6.74
CA VAL A 84 -4.70 -7.69 -6.76
C VAL A 84 -4.75 -6.97 -8.11
N LEU A 85 -3.62 -6.47 -8.61
CA LEU A 85 -3.55 -5.79 -9.91
C LEU A 85 -3.92 -6.72 -11.07
N ALA A 86 -3.46 -7.98 -11.04
CA ALA A 86 -3.81 -8.98 -12.05
C ALA A 86 -5.31 -9.28 -12.07
N ARG A 87 -5.97 -9.32 -10.91
CA ARG A 87 -7.43 -9.49 -10.82
C ARG A 87 -8.22 -8.30 -11.33
N LEU A 88 -7.63 -7.11 -11.30
CA LEU A 88 -8.21 -5.91 -11.91
C LEU A 88 -8.02 -5.87 -13.44
N GLY A 89 -7.24 -6.80 -14.01
CA GLY A 89 -6.96 -6.91 -15.45
C GLY A 89 -5.56 -6.45 -15.85
N ALA A 90 -4.68 -6.07 -14.91
CA ALA A 90 -3.31 -5.71 -15.24
C ALA A 90 -2.43 -6.94 -15.50
N THR A 91 -1.45 -6.81 -16.39
CA THR A 91 -0.36 -7.78 -16.53
C THR A 91 0.82 -7.34 -15.68
N VAL A 92 1.25 -8.19 -14.75
CA VAL A 92 2.38 -7.92 -13.87
C VAL A 92 3.48 -8.96 -14.11
N VAL A 93 4.67 -8.50 -14.49
CA VAL A 93 5.84 -9.35 -14.74
C VAL A 93 6.98 -8.91 -13.83
N ARG A 94 7.57 -9.88 -13.12
CA ARG A 94 8.72 -9.64 -12.25
C ARG A 94 10.00 -10.16 -12.88
N GLU A 95 11.02 -9.33 -12.90
CA GLU A 95 12.38 -9.66 -13.31
C GLU A 95 13.36 -9.28 -12.19
N GLY A 96 13.59 -10.19 -11.24
CA GLY A 96 14.39 -9.90 -10.03
C GLY A 96 13.77 -8.78 -9.19
N HIS A 97 14.48 -7.66 -9.06
CA HIS A 97 14.02 -6.48 -8.33
C HIS A 97 13.29 -5.45 -9.22
N THR A 98 12.96 -5.80 -10.45
CA THR A 98 12.18 -4.95 -11.36
C THR A 98 10.80 -5.53 -11.56
N LEU A 99 9.77 -4.68 -11.46
CA LEU A 99 8.39 -5.00 -11.83
C LEU A 99 8.00 -4.22 -13.08
N ARG A 100 7.41 -4.94 -14.05
CA ARG A 100 6.71 -4.36 -15.19
C ARG A 100 5.23 -4.56 -15.00
N ILE A 101 4.47 -3.47 -15.00
CA ILE A 101 3.02 -3.47 -14.76
C ILE A 101 2.37 -2.82 -15.98
N ASN A 102 1.62 -3.60 -16.73
CA ASN A 102 0.83 -3.07 -17.85
C ASN A 102 -0.64 -3.01 -17.44
N THR A 103 -1.21 -1.81 -17.47
CA THR A 103 -2.57 -1.51 -17.06
C THR A 103 -3.50 -1.17 -18.22
N ALA A 104 -3.09 -1.42 -19.47
CA ALA A 104 -3.91 -1.12 -20.66
C ALA A 104 -5.27 -1.84 -20.62
N ASP A 105 -5.26 -3.10 -20.16
CA ASP A 105 -6.43 -3.99 -20.17
C ASP A 105 -7.17 -4.01 -18.81
N VAL A 106 -6.85 -3.09 -17.88
CA VAL A 106 -7.59 -2.97 -16.61
C VAL A 106 -9.00 -2.48 -16.91
N ASP A 107 -9.97 -3.33 -16.64
CA ASP A 107 -11.40 -3.13 -16.91
C ASP A 107 -12.30 -3.35 -15.67
N SER A 108 -11.73 -3.84 -14.57
CA SER A 108 -12.44 -4.07 -13.31
C SER A 108 -12.15 -2.97 -12.29
N CYS A 109 -13.20 -2.51 -11.62
CA CYS A 109 -13.12 -1.61 -10.45
C CYS A 109 -13.42 -2.33 -9.13
N GLU A 110 -13.52 -3.69 -9.14
CA GLU A 110 -13.82 -4.50 -7.97
C GLU A 110 -12.63 -5.35 -7.54
N THR A 111 -12.23 -5.21 -6.28
CA THR A 111 -11.14 -6.01 -5.69
C THR A 111 -11.68 -7.28 -5.04
N PRO A 112 -11.00 -8.44 -5.23
CA PRO A 112 -11.40 -9.70 -4.60
C PRO A 112 -11.30 -9.63 -3.07
N TYR A 113 -12.38 -10.01 -2.37
CA TYR A 113 -12.45 -9.98 -0.91
C TYR A 113 -11.32 -10.79 -0.25
N GLU A 114 -11.01 -11.97 -0.79
CA GLU A 114 -10.01 -12.88 -0.23
C GLU A 114 -8.59 -12.31 -0.25
N LEU A 115 -8.28 -11.43 -1.18
CA LEU A 115 -6.97 -10.78 -1.28
C LEU A 115 -6.90 -9.55 -0.37
N VAL A 116 -7.95 -8.74 -0.37
CA VAL A 116 -8.01 -7.51 0.42
C VAL A 116 -8.01 -7.80 1.92
N SER A 117 -8.71 -8.85 2.35
CA SER A 117 -8.76 -9.26 3.75
C SER A 117 -7.38 -9.66 4.31
N LYS A 118 -6.45 -10.10 3.47
CA LYS A 118 -5.10 -10.52 3.85
C LYS A 118 -4.09 -9.37 3.90
N MET A 119 -4.33 -8.28 3.17
CA MET A 119 -3.40 -7.18 3.07
C MET A 119 -4.13 -5.83 3.22
N ARG A 120 -3.79 -5.12 4.28
CA ARG A 120 -4.37 -3.81 4.54
C ARG A 120 -4.02 -2.74 3.48
N ALA A 121 -2.85 -2.88 2.84
CA ALA A 121 -2.41 -1.97 1.77
C ALA A 121 -3.31 -2.02 0.52
N SER A 122 -4.19 -3.02 0.40
CA SER A 122 -5.16 -3.10 -0.68
C SER A 122 -6.16 -1.93 -0.72
N ILE A 123 -6.40 -1.24 0.39
CA ILE A 123 -7.18 0.01 0.39
C ILE A 123 -6.52 1.09 -0.48
N SER A 124 -5.23 0.98 -0.77
CA SER A 124 -4.50 1.96 -1.60
C SER A 124 -4.92 1.97 -3.07
N VAL A 125 -5.62 0.93 -3.54
CA VAL A 125 -6.17 0.94 -4.91
C VAL A 125 -7.46 1.75 -5.03
N LEU A 126 -8.07 2.15 -3.90
CA LEU A 126 -9.33 2.89 -3.87
C LEU A 126 -9.21 4.23 -4.62
N GLY A 127 -8.20 5.06 -4.26
CA GLY A 127 -7.96 6.34 -4.92
C GLY A 127 -7.75 6.23 -6.43
N PRO A 128 -6.82 5.37 -6.89
CA PRO A 128 -6.59 5.18 -8.32
C PRO A 128 -7.79 4.62 -9.08
N LEU A 129 -8.55 3.67 -8.51
CA LEU A 129 -9.75 3.14 -9.15
C LEU A 129 -10.81 4.24 -9.33
N ILE A 130 -11.07 5.02 -8.28
CA ILE A 130 -11.97 6.17 -8.34
C ILE A 130 -11.48 7.18 -9.38
N GLY A 131 -10.17 7.49 -9.38
CA GLY A 131 -9.58 8.44 -10.32
C GLY A 131 -9.69 8.01 -11.77
N ARG A 132 -9.58 6.70 -12.07
CA ARG A 132 -9.63 6.18 -13.43
C ARG A 132 -11.05 5.89 -13.92
N PHE A 133 -11.89 5.28 -13.07
CA PHE A 133 -13.19 4.75 -13.47
C PHE A 133 -14.38 5.57 -12.93
N GLY A 134 -14.16 6.46 -11.97
CA GLY A 134 -15.22 7.16 -11.26
C GLY A 134 -15.96 6.27 -10.25
N GLU A 135 -15.57 5.01 -10.13
CA GLU A 135 -16.15 4.03 -9.20
C GLU A 135 -15.12 3.03 -8.70
N ALA A 136 -15.35 2.45 -7.54
CA ALA A 136 -14.55 1.37 -6.97
C ALA A 136 -15.38 0.52 -6.01
N ARG A 137 -15.10 -0.78 -5.96
CA ARG A 137 -15.64 -1.71 -4.97
C ARG A 137 -14.47 -2.42 -4.28
N VAL A 138 -14.20 -2.03 -3.04
CA VAL A 138 -13.05 -2.52 -2.27
C VAL A 138 -13.55 -3.16 -1.00
N ALA A 139 -13.16 -4.40 -0.74
CA ALA A 139 -13.47 -5.03 0.54
C ALA A 139 -12.90 -4.23 1.70
N MET A 140 -13.69 -4.07 2.76
CA MET A 140 -13.21 -3.42 3.98
C MET A 140 -12.03 -4.20 4.54
N PRO A 141 -10.90 -3.54 4.82
CA PRO A 141 -9.74 -4.24 5.37
C PRO A 141 -10.11 -4.89 6.70
N GLY A 142 -9.90 -6.20 6.81
CA GLY A 142 -10.10 -6.96 8.04
C GLY A 142 -9.28 -6.40 9.20
N GLY A 143 -9.69 -6.68 10.43
CA GLY A 143 -9.02 -6.20 11.63
C GLY A 143 -7.54 -6.60 11.65
N CYS A 144 -6.65 -5.62 11.67
CA CYS A 144 -5.24 -5.86 11.86
C CYS A 144 -4.96 -6.16 13.33
N GLN A 145 -4.21 -7.21 13.64
CA GLN A 145 -3.80 -7.58 15.02
C GLN A 145 -2.96 -6.49 15.71
N ILE A 146 -2.49 -5.47 14.99
CA ILE A 146 -1.64 -4.36 15.49
C ILE A 146 -2.47 -3.13 15.89
N GLY A 147 -3.81 -3.25 16.06
CA GLY A 147 -4.70 -2.17 16.53
C GLY A 147 -5.66 -1.63 15.46
N ALA A 148 -6.70 -0.94 15.97
CA ALA A 148 -7.72 -0.31 15.15
C ALA A 148 -7.13 0.92 14.41
N ARG A 149 -6.72 0.74 13.17
CA ARG A 149 -6.41 1.86 12.27
C ARG A 149 -7.65 2.11 11.44
N LYS A 150 -8.36 3.14 11.76
CA LYS A 150 -9.58 3.55 11.06
C LYS A 150 -9.25 4.01 9.64
N ILE A 151 -10.16 3.75 8.69
CA ILE A 151 -10.06 4.27 7.32
C ILE A 151 -10.80 5.60 7.17
N ASP A 152 -11.33 6.14 8.28
CA ASP A 152 -12.20 7.32 8.31
C ASP A 152 -11.59 8.50 7.54
N MET A 153 -10.29 8.77 7.71
CA MET A 153 -9.63 9.86 7.00
C MET A 153 -9.51 9.64 5.49
N HIS A 154 -9.42 8.37 5.04
CA HIS A 154 -9.51 8.07 3.61
C HIS A 154 -10.88 8.46 3.08
N LEU A 155 -11.95 8.09 3.80
CA LEU A 155 -13.31 8.36 3.37
C LEU A 155 -13.60 9.87 3.38
N VAL A 156 -13.33 10.54 4.50
CA VAL A 156 -13.54 12.00 4.63
C VAL A 156 -12.79 12.79 3.54
N GLY A 157 -11.54 12.44 3.26
CA GLY A 157 -10.76 13.12 2.24
C GLY A 157 -11.29 12.88 0.82
N LEU A 158 -11.71 11.66 0.51
CA LEU A 158 -12.29 11.32 -0.78
C LEU A 158 -13.72 11.88 -0.95
N GLU A 159 -14.53 11.90 0.13
CA GLU A 159 -15.85 12.58 0.13
C GLU A 159 -15.72 14.07 -0.18
N ALA A 160 -14.71 14.74 0.36
CA ALA A 160 -14.44 16.13 0.07
C ALA A 160 -14.10 16.36 -1.43
N LEU A 161 -13.52 15.37 -2.12
CA LEU A 161 -13.30 15.37 -3.57
C LEU A 161 -14.55 15.05 -4.40
N GLY A 162 -15.69 14.71 -3.75
CA GLY A 162 -16.97 14.42 -4.41
C GLY A 162 -17.28 12.93 -4.55
N VAL A 163 -16.59 12.06 -3.81
CA VAL A 163 -16.89 10.63 -3.76
C VAL A 163 -18.08 10.37 -2.84
N ALA A 164 -19.01 9.55 -3.27
CA ALA A 164 -20.09 9.02 -2.44
C ALA A 164 -19.77 7.56 -2.08
N PHE A 165 -19.94 7.21 -0.81
CA PHE A 165 -19.67 5.88 -0.28
C PHE A 165 -20.95 5.19 0.17
N ASP A 166 -21.00 3.87 -0.08
CA ASP A 166 -21.97 2.95 0.50
C ASP A 166 -21.22 1.72 1.01
N VAL A 167 -21.70 1.13 2.11
CA VAL A 167 -21.09 -0.06 2.71
C VAL A 167 -22.12 -1.18 2.73
N ASP A 168 -21.89 -2.18 1.90
CA ASP A 168 -22.75 -3.36 1.81
C ASP A 168 -21.95 -4.65 2.05
N HIS A 169 -22.37 -5.44 3.03
CA HIS A 169 -21.79 -6.75 3.37
C HIS A 169 -20.25 -6.77 3.49
N GLY A 170 -19.66 -5.69 4.05
CA GLY A 170 -18.21 -5.56 4.22
C GLY A 170 -17.44 -5.15 2.95
N VAL A 171 -18.15 -4.74 1.92
CA VAL A 171 -17.59 -4.11 0.72
C VAL A 171 -17.89 -2.61 0.74
N LEU A 172 -16.86 -1.81 0.57
CA LEU A 172 -16.96 -0.36 0.38
C LEU A 172 -17.19 -0.10 -1.11
N ALA A 173 -18.36 0.36 -1.46
CA ALA A 173 -18.70 0.87 -2.79
C ALA A 173 -18.49 2.38 -2.82
N ALA A 174 -17.72 2.86 -3.78
CA ALA A 174 -17.42 4.27 -3.99
C ALA A 174 -17.85 4.68 -5.39
N THR A 175 -18.45 5.85 -5.53
CA THR A 175 -18.87 6.43 -6.82
C THR A 175 -18.59 7.92 -6.85
N THR A 176 -18.43 8.50 -8.04
CA THR A 176 -18.29 9.94 -8.25
C THR A 176 -19.41 10.49 -9.12
N PRO A 177 -20.61 10.71 -8.57
CA PRO A 177 -21.82 11.05 -9.36
C PRO A 177 -21.67 12.31 -10.23
N ASN A 178 -20.81 13.24 -9.79
CA ASN A 178 -20.57 14.52 -10.48
C ASN A 178 -19.10 14.70 -10.91
N GLY A 179 -18.34 13.59 -10.98
CA GLY A 179 -16.89 13.60 -11.17
C GLY A 179 -16.13 14.09 -9.94
N LEU A 180 -14.80 13.93 -9.97
CA LEU A 180 -13.91 14.44 -8.91
C LEU A 180 -13.67 15.94 -9.08
N ARG A 181 -13.71 16.68 -7.99
CA ARG A 181 -13.47 18.12 -7.95
C ARG A 181 -12.42 18.47 -6.94
N GLY A 182 -11.51 19.38 -7.36
CA GLY A 182 -10.50 19.94 -6.49
C GLY A 182 -11.11 20.65 -5.29
N THR A 183 -10.49 20.46 -4.12
CA THR A 183 -10.98 20.94 -2.84
C THR A 183 -9.82 21.19 -1.87
N HIS A 184 -10.16 21.75 -0.72
CA HIS A 184 -9.24 21.95 0.39
C HIS A 184 -9.61 20.98 1.52
N VAL A 185 -8.69 20.08 1.87
CA VAL A 185 -8.87 19.07 2.91
C VAL A 185 -7.85 19.27 4.02
N TYR A 186 -8.30 19.29 5.26
CA TYR A 186 -7.45 19.26 6.44
C TYR A 186 -7.51 17.86 7.08
N LEU A 187 -6.36 17.22 7.28
CA LEU A 187 -6.27 15.95 8.00
C LEU A 187 -6.10 16.19 9.50
N GLU A 188 -6.90 15.53 10.34
CA GLU A 188 -6.80 15.62 11.80
C GLU A 188 -5.41 15.24 12.32
N PHE A 189 -4.75 14.29 11.66
CA PHE A 189 -3.33 13.95 11.85
C PHE A 189 -2.71 13.49 10.53
N PRO A 190 -1.37 13.57 10.37
CA PRO A 190 -0.70 13.21 9.12
C PRO A 190 -0.77 11.70 8.87
N SER A 191 -1.84 11.26 8.20
CA SER A 191 -2.03 9.86 7.79
C SER A 191 -1.41 9.60 6.43
N VAL A 192 -0.37 8.76 6.40
CA VAL A 192 0.30 8.36 5.15
C VAL A 192 -0.71 7.79 4.16
N GLY A 193 -1.49 6.77 4.57
CA GLY A 193 -2.42 6.11 3.66
C GLY A 193 -3.54 7.01 3.12
N ALA A 194 -4.08 7.92 3.96
CA ALA A 194 -5.10 8.86 3.52
C ALA A 194 -4.50 9.89 2.54
N THR A 195 -3.31 10.44 2.84
CA THR A 195 -2.59 11.36 1.95
C THR A 195 -2.37 10.72 0.57
N GLU A 196 -1.87 9.48 0.53
CA GLU A 196 -1.60 8.75 -0.71
C GLU A 196 -2.87 8.51 -1.54
N ASN A 197 -3.95 8.03 -0.90
CA ASN A 197 -5.22 7.81 -1.61
C ASN A 197 -5.81 9.11 -2.17
N MET A 198 -5.78 10.19 -1.37
CA MET A 198 -6.24 11.49 -1.84
C MET A 198 -5.39 12.04 -2.98
N LEU A 199 -4.06 11.92 -2.91
CA LEU A 199 -3.18 12.33 -4.01
C LEU A 199 -3.53 11.59 -5.30
N MET A 200 -3.68 10.26 -5.24
CA MET A 200 -3.99 9.43 -6.41
C MET A 200 -5.38 9.73 -7.01
N ALA A 201 -6.36 10.10 -6.20
CA ALA A 201 -7.66 10.54 -6.71
C ALA A 201 -7.63 12.00 -7.22
N ALA A 202 -6.96 12.89 -6.49
CA ALA A 202 -6.93 14.31 -6.78
C ALA A 202 -6.25 14.67 -8.11
N VAL A 203 -5.28 13.85 -8.57
CA VAL A 203 -4.58 14.12 -9.85
C VAL A 203 -5.49 13.99 -11.08
N THR A 204 -6.66 13.39 -10.92
CA THR A 204 -7.70 13.30 -11.97
C THR A 204 -8.89 14.24 -11.72
N ALA A 205 -8.90 14.97 -10.60
CA ALA A 205 -9.95 15.89 -10.26
C ALA A 205 -9.90 17.19 -11.09
N GLU A 206 -11.06 17.76 -11.39
CA GLU A 206 -11.16 19.09 -12.01
C GLU A 206 -10.82 20.19 -10.98
N GLY A 207 -9.84 21.03 -11.27
CA GLY A 207 -9.46 22.15 -10.42
C GLY A 207 -8.19 21.88 -9.62
N HIS A 208 -8.10 22.46 -8.43
CA HIS A 208 -6.94 22.35 -7.53
C HIS A 208 -7.34 21.70 -6.22
N THR A 209 -6.50 20.81 -5.71
CA THR A 209 -6.65 20.20 -4.39
C THR A 209 -5.50 20.60 -3.50
N ALA A 210 -5.81 21.04 -2.28
CA ALA A 210 -4.83 21.25 -1.22
C ALA A 210 -5.11 20.29 -0.07
N ILE A 211 -4.09 19.57 0.36
CA ILE A 211 -4.18 18.63 1.49
C ILE A 211 -3.30 19.22 2.61
N GLU A 212 -3.94 19.81 3.61
CA GLU A 212 -3.25 20.34 4.78
C GLU A 212 -3.02 19.25 5.83
N ASN A 213 -1.93 19.40 6.60
CA ASN A 213 -1.45 18.44 7.57
C ASN A 213 -1.24 17.05 6.93
N ALA A 214 -0.82 17.04 5.66
CA ALA A 214 -0.48 15.81 4.94
C ALA A 214 0.72 15.12 5.58
N ALA A 215 0.83 13.81 5.36
CA ALA A 215 2.03 13.06 5.69
C ALA A 215 3.22 13.53 4.84
N CYS A 216 4.42 13.51 5.42
CA CYS A 216 5.65 13.98 4.78
C CYS A 216 6.73 12.89 4.72
N GLU A 217 6.34 11.62 4.83
CA GLU A 217 7.25 10.49 4.71
C GLU A 217 7.84 10.40 3.30
N PRO A 218 9.05 9.84 3.13
CA PRO A 218 9.71 9.73 1.83
C PRO A 218 8.88 9.04 0.74
N GLU A 219 8.01 8.11 1.11
CA GLU A 219 7.10 7.44 0.18
C GLU A 219 6.04 8.37 -0.43
N ILE A 220 5.69 9.46 0.23
CA ILE A 220 4.80 10.50 -0.33
C ILE A 220 5.51 11.26 -1.46
N GLU A 221 6.79 11.59 -1.25
CA GLU A 221 7.62 12.22 -2.28
C GLU A 221 7.82 11.30 -3.50
N ASP A 222 8.09 10.01 -3.26
CA ASP A 222 8.20 8.99 -4.33
C ASP A 222 6.91 8.92 -5.15
N LEU A 223 5.74 8.90 -4.48
CA LEU A 223 4.45 8.88 -5.15
C LEU A 223 4.21 10.16 -5.94
N ALA A 224 4.48 11.34 -5.37
CA ALA A 224 4.33 12.62 -6.05
C ALA A 224 5.21 12.69 -7.31
N ASN A 225 6.46 12.23 -7.22
CA ASN A 225 7.39 12.16 -8.34
C ASN A 225 6.88 11.24 -9.46
N MET A 226 6.35 10.06 -9.11
CA MET A 226 5.75 9.16 -10.11
C MET A 226 4.52 9.80 -10.76
N LEU A 227 3.60 10.37 -9.99
CA LEU A 227 2.40 11.03 -10.52
C LEU A 227 2.79 12.20 -11.45
N ASN A 228 3.80 12.98 -11.10
CA ASN A 228 4.33 14.04 -11.95
C ASN A 228 4.95 13.48 -13.25
N ALA A 229 5.67 12.35 -13.18
CA ALA A 229 6.19 11.68 -14.37
C ALA A 229 5.07 11.13 -15.27
N MET A 230 3.91 10.82 -14.70
CA MET A 230 2.70 10.42 -15.43
C MET A 230 1.91 11.61 -16.00
N GLY A 231 2.33 12.86 -15.73
CA GLY A 231 1.74 14.08 -16.28
C GLY A 231 0.88 14.89 -15.30
N ALA A 232 0.81 14.50 -14.03
CA ALA A 232 0.17 15.30 -12.99
C ALA A 232 1.02 16.56 -12.62
N ARG A 233 0.47 17.38 -11.72
CA ARG A 233 1.14 18.55 -11.17
C ARG A 233 1.00 18.56 -9.65
N VAL A 234 1.82 17.77 -9.00
CA VAL A 234 1.89 17.67 -7.53
C VAL A 234 3.10 18.48 -7.05
N SER A 235 2.91 19.36 -6.08
CA SER A 235 3.96 20.22 -5.50
C SER A 235 3.85 20.28 -3.97
#